data_009f3aeae2e8aa345acd1137434884ab
#
_entry.id   009f3aeae2e8aa345acd1137434884ab
#
_cell.length_a   1.000
_cell.length_b   1.000
_cell.length_c   1.000
_cell.angle_alpha   90.00
_cell.angle_beta   90.00
_cell.angle_gamma   90.00
#
_symmetry.space_group_name_H-M   'P 1'
#
loop_
_entity.id
_entity.type
_entity.pdbx_description
1 polymer ?
#
loop_
_entity_poly.entity_id
_entity_poly.type
_entity_poly.pdbx_seq_one_letter_code
_entity_poly.pdbx_strand_id
1 'polypeptide(L)'
;MTTTINPLMSPHKTKKVIKLVPPDGGWGWMVILGTALSNIFNVSMLSLFSLVYGDALEAMGHKTQGAAVVLSSMLFVSNFGGPVAGAIVKITSPRFTAVMGACFCTVGIFFSGFSTNIWHLVTTYGVLLGIGLDCISNSTFVSINSYFKQRKSQAVGLANVGTNIGQMLMPHVVRYLLENYGFRGTCLLLSALSFNGVAGCLLLQPVKIHMKKIIEEVTVDETIYSLENEQFHMVVVERPDLNQELPKCNKQQTEMQLVNRSKINVSKESTDKLETTSPNKNDSFEEGKESNWLRKLYDLFGIVLLSDIRFINIVIGTALTTTSIANFSLVYPLFLQNAASLDKQQTANCMSAVAAADMVGRLTLPVLQDKFKIKARWMLIMTAIWVIVIRQILAHQTDVTLLLALSILYGFGRSMTVVTKNITISENCKSELVPAAVGLGMLSMGIIAPPLGYFLGWIRDYTGSYIACIAAQNALLVILLVTWLPDMLYLHIKSNKEKKTLDPIKVFTKM
;
A
#
# COMPACT_ATOMS: atom_id res chain seq x y z
N MET A 1 69.49 20.85 8.59
CA MET A 1 68.41 20.79 9.58
C MET A 1 67.26 21.63 9.04
N THR A 2 66.33 21.05 8.38
CA THR A 2 65.11 21.69 7.89
C THR A 2 63.91 20.91 8.44
N THR A 3 63.34 21.44 9.49
CA THR A 3 62.16 20.94 10.18
C THR A 3 60.94 21.22 9.32
N THR A 4 60.37 20.20 8.75
CA THR A 4 59.08 20.23 8.05
C THR A 4 57.96 20.27 9.11
N ILE A 5 57.27 21.37 9.19
CA ILE A 5 56.08 21.56 10.03
C ILE A 5 54.92 20.88 9.34
N ASN A 6 54.39 19.84 9.97
CA ASN A 6 53.10 19.21 9.59
C ASN A 6 51.96 20.24 9.75
N PRO A 7 51.07 20.45 8.77
CA PRO A 7 49.90 21.26 8.96
C PRO A 7 48.94 20.52 9.92
N LEU A 8 48.71 21.13 11.08
CA LEU A 8 47.66 20.73 12.04
C LEU A 8 46.33 20.58 11.32
N MET A 9 45.78 19.38 11.36
CA MET A 9 44.39 19.13 11.03
C MET A 9 43.51 20.05 11.88
N SER A 10 42.78 20.95 11.22
CA SER A 10 41.78 21.78 11.89
C SER A 10 40.68 20.85 12.47
N PRO A 11 40.20 21.10 13.70
CA PRO A 11 39.15 20.28 14.29
C PRO A 11 37.91 20.39 13.44
N HIS A 12 37.45 19.24 12.90
CA HIS A 12 36.18 19.15 12.19
C HIS A 12 35.08 19.72 13.07
N LYS A 13 34.46 20.82 12.65
CA LYS A 13 33.30 21.40 13.34
C LYS A 13 32.12 20.42 13.22
N THR A 14 31.78 19.71 14.29
CA THR A 14 30.58 18.93 14.39
C THR A 14 29.37 19.81 14.68
N LYS A 15 28.33 19.74 13.86
CA LYS A 15 27.03 20.40 14.14
C LYS A 15 26.06 19.37 14.70
N LYS A 16 25.33 19.72 15.78
CA LYS A 16 24.22 18.89 16.30
C LYS A 16 23.00 19.17 15.48
N VAL A 17 22.53 18.15 14.74
CA VAL A 17 21.33 18.21 13.90
C VAL A 17 20.22 17.41 14.57
N ILE A 18 19.02 17.99 14.70
CA ILE A 18 17.85 17.30 15.20
C ILE A 18 17.15 16.61 14.02
N LYS A 19 17.21 15.29 13.97
CA LYS A 19 16.53 14.45 12.97
C LYS A 19 15.21 13.93 13.54
N LEU A 20 14.11 14.19 12.82
CA LEU A 20 12.80 13.63 13.15
C LEU A 20 12.70 12.24 12.52
N VAL A 21 12.51 11.21 13.35
CA VAL A 21 12.44 9.80 12.90
C VAL A 21 11.07 9.21 13.26
N PRO A 22 10.48 8.38 12.38
CA PRO A 22 9.27 7.64 12.70
C PRO A 22 9.41 6.84 13.99
N PRO A 23 8.35 6.72 14.79
CA PRO A 23 8.45 6.10 16.12
C PRO A 23 8.70 4.59 16.11
N ASP A 24 8.46 3.86 15.00
CA ASP A 24 8.52 2.39 14.87
C ASP A 24 7.81 1.63 16.00
N GLY A 25 6.73 2.23 16.51
CA GLY A 25 5.96 1.73 17.67
C GLY A 25 5.10 2.85 18.27
N GLY A 26 4.86 2.80 19.58
CA GLY A 26 4.03 3.78 20.28
C GLY A 26 2.63 3.89 19.68
N TRP A 27 2.20 5.09 19.29
CA TRP A 27 0.90 5.30 18.65
C TRP A 27 0.70 4.54 17.33
N GLY A 28 1.79 4.10 16.68
CA GLY A 28 1.72 3.25 15.49
C GLY A 28 0.92 1.96 15.71
N TRP A 29 0.94 1.38 16.91
CA TRP A 29 0.10 0.22 17.24
C TRP A 29 -1.38 0.55 17.26
N MET A 30 -1.76 1.76 17.68
CA MET A 30 -3.14 2.25 17.59
C MET A 30 -3.58 2.47 16.15
N VAL A 31 -2.67 2.89 15.27
CA VAL A 31 -2.93 2.98 13.82
C VAL A 31 -3.17 1.59 13.22
N ILE A 32 -2.40 0.58 13.63
CA ILE A 32 -2.62 -0.81 13.21
C ILE A 32 -3.99 -1.31 13.69
N LEU A 33 -4.33 -1.08 14.95
CA LEU A 33 -5.63 -1.45 15.52
C LEU A 33 -6.78 -0.76 14.76
N GLY A 34 -6.66 0.54 14.50
CA GLY A 34 -7.64 1.31 13.73
C GLY A 34 -7.82 0.77 12.31
N THR A 35 -6.71 0.44 11.64
CA THR A 35 -6.74 -0.20 10.30
C THR A 35 -7.39 -1.58 10.36
N ALA A 36 -7.06 -2.40 11.36
CA ALA A 36 -7.65 -3.73 11.53
C ALA A 36 -9.16 -3.64 11.77
N LEU A 37 -9.62 -2.72 12.61
CA LEU A 37 -11.06 -2.46 12.83
C LEU A 37 -11.76 -2.04 11.54
N SER A 38 -11.18 -1.11 10.78
CA SER A 38 -11.73 -0.71 9.49
C SER A 38 -11.80 -1.87 8.51
N ASN A 39 -10.79 -2.73 8.49
CA ASN A 39 -10.75 -3.93 7.65
C ASN A 39 -11.81 -4.96 8.06
N ILE A 40 -12.05 -5.15 9.37
CA ILE A 40 -13.09 -6.05 9.88
C ILE A 40 -14.48 -5.62 9.38
N PHE A 41 -14.79 -4.33 9.48
CA PHE A 41 -16.15 -3.84 9.24
C PHE A 41 -16.42 -3.42 7.79
N ASN A 42 -15.39 -3.02 7.02
CA ASN A 42 -15.55 -2.53 5.65
C ASN A 42 -14.97 -3.48 4.60
N VAL A 43 -13.68 -3.83 4.70
CA VAL A 43 -13.01 -4.61 3.65
C VAL A 43 -13.52 -6.05 3.60
N SER A 44 -13.92 -6.63 4.73
CA SER A 44 -14.48 -7.99 4.78
C SER A 44 -15.84 -8.11 4.07
N MET A 45 -16.60 -7.00 3.94
CA MET A 45 -17.91 -6.97 3.29
C MET A 45 -17.87 -7.44 1.82
N LEU A 46 -16.71 -7.31 1.17
CA LEU A 46 -16.51 -7.83 -0.18
C LEU A 46 -16.83 -9.33 -0.30
N SER A 47 -16.43 -10.11 0.70
CA SER A 47 -16.64 -11.58 0.70
C SER A 47 -18.08 -11.97 1.01
N LEU A 48 -18.88 -11.06 1.54
CA LEU A 48 -20.24 -11.28 1.99
C LEU A 48 -21.30 -10.94 0.93
N PHE A 49 -20.87 -10.37 -0.19
CA PHE A 49 -21.78 -9.87 -1.22
C PHE A 49 -22.81 -10.92 -1.65
N SER A 50 -22.36 -12.11 -2.02
CA SER A 50 -23.25 -13.16 -2.49
C SER A 50 -24.21 -13.66 -1.40
N LEU A 51 -23.79 -13.63 -0.13
CA LEU A 51 -24.62 -14.04 1.00
C LEU A 51 -25.73 -13.02 1.29
N VAL A 52 -25.42 -11.72 1.20
CA VAL A 52 -26.38 -10.64 1.50
C VAL A 52 -27.32 -10.38 0.33
N TYR A 53 -26.78 -10.33 -0.88
CA TYR A 53 -27.51 -9.86 -2.07
C TYR A 53 -27.95 -10.97 -3.03
N GLY A 54 -27.57 -12.24 -2.78
CA GLY A 54 -27.87 -13.36 -3.66
C GLY A 54 -29.37 -13.50 -3.93
N ASP A 55 -30.16 -13.62 -2.87
CA ASP A 55 -31.62 -13.78 -2.94
C ASP A 55 -32.32 -12.54 -3.50
N ALA A 56 -31.81 -11.34 -3.15
CA ALA A 56 -32.34 -10.08 -3.66
C ALA A 56 -32.10 -9.94 -5.18
N LEU A 57 -30.93 -10.35 -5.68
CA LEU A 57 -30.62 -10.36 -7.12
C LEU A 57 -31.45 -11.40 -7.86
N GLU A 58 -31.72 -12.56 -7.26
CA GLU A 58 -32.62 -13.58 -7.84
C GLU A 58 -34.05 -13.06 -7.94
N ALA A 59 -34.56 -12.37 -6.93
CA ALA A 59 -35.85 -11.70 -6.93
C ALA A 59 -35.98 -10.61 -8.00
N MET A 60 -34.84 -9.93 -8.33
CA MET A 60 -34.76 -8.94 -9.42
C MET A 60 -34.60 -9.58 -10.82
N GLY A 61 -34.59 -10.92 -10.95
CA GLY A 61 -34.39 -11.63 -12.21
C GLY A 61 -32.95 -11.74 -12.69
N HIS A 62 -31.97 -11.34 -11.85
CA HIS A 62 -30.56 -11.32 -12.19
C HIS A 62 -29.75 -12.22 -11.23
N LYS A 63 -29.67 -13.54 -11.53
CA LYS A 63 -28.92 -14.48 -10.67
C LYS A 63 -27.41 -14.19 -10.62
N THR A 64 -26.62 -15.12 -11.12
CA THR A 64 -25.12 -15.04 -11.09
C THR A 64 -24.56 -13.89 -11.92
N GLN A 65 -25.19 -13.56 -13.06
CA GLN A 65 -24.74 -12.47 -13.93
C GLN A 65 -24.85 -11.09 -13.23
N GLY A 66 -25.95 -10.87 -12.49
CA GLY A 66 -26.14 -9.62 -11.75
C GLY A 66 -25.06 -9.42 -10.66
N ALA A 67 -24.74 -10.49 -9.91
CA ALA A 67 -23.68 -10.47 -8.93
C ALA A 67 -22.32 -10.14 -9.56
N ALA A 68 -22.01 -10.73 -10.69
CA ALA A 68 -20.77 -10.45 -11.42
C ALA A 68 -20.66 -8.99 -11.88
N VAL A 69 -21.75 -8.41 -12.40
CA VAL A 69 -21.79 -7.00 -12.84
C VAL A 69 -21.54 -6.05 -11.67
N VAL A 70 -22.21 -6.24 -10.53
CA VAL A 70 -22.05 -5.37 -9.36
C VAL A 70 -20.65 -5.48 -8.76
N LEU A 71 -20.12 -6.68 -8.59
CA LEU A 71 -18.76 -6.90 -8.06
C LEU A 71 -17.68 -6.38 -9.01
N SER A 72 -17.86 -6.59 -10.32
CA SER A 72 -16.91 -6.06 -11.32
C SER A 72 -16.91 -4.54 -11.35
N SER A 73 -18.08 -3.89 -11.26
CA SER A 73 -18.16 -2.42 -11.19
C SER A 73 -17.51 -1.89 -9.93
N MET A 74 -17.68 -2.56 -8.77
CA MET A 74 -17.01 -2.17 -7.53
C MET A 74 -15.49 -2.30 -7.63
N LEU A 75 -14.97 -3.42 -8.15
CA LEU A 75 -13.53 -3.62 -8.35
C LEU A 75 -12.96 -2.63 -9.37
N PHE A 76 -13.71 -2.32 -10.42
CA PHE A 76 -13.32 -1.31 -11.40
C PHE A 76 -13.16 0.05 -10.73
N VAL A 77 -14.19 0.53 -10.04
CA VAL A 77 -14.18 1.83 -9.37
C VAL A 77 -13.08 1.90 -8.31
N SER A 78 -12.94 0.84 -7.48
CA SER A 78 -11.92 0.79 -6.43
C SER A 78 -10.49 0.79 -6.99
N ASN A 79 -10.22 0.20 -8.14
CA ASN A 79 -8.88 0.17 -8.70
C ASN A 79 -8.58 1.42 -9.56
N PHE A 80 -9.55 1.90 -10.37
CA PHE A 80 -9.38 3.11 -11.17
C PHE A 80 -9.41 4.39 -10.33
N GLY A 81 -10.07 4.37 -9.16
CA GLY A 81 -10.07 5.46 -8.18
C GLY A 81 -8.71 5.70 -7.50
N GLY A 82 -7.81 4.71 -7.53
CA GLY A 82 -6.54 4.72 -6.80
C GLY A 82 -5.71 6.00 -6.93
N PRO A 83 -5.44 6.52 -8.12
CA PRO A 83 -4.74 7.79 -8.29
C PRO A 83 -5.47 8.98 -7.65
N VAL A 84 -6.81 8.98 -7.71
CA VAL A 84 -7.65 10.05 -7.12
C VAL A 84 -7.57 9.97 -5.58
N ALA A 85 -7.71 8.78 -5.00
CA ALA A 85 -7.56 8.59 -3.56
C ALA A 85 -6.15 8.97 -3.09
N GLY A 86 -5.11 8.58 -3.83
CA GLY A 86 -3.73 8.99 -3.57
C GLY A 86 -3.52 10.50 -3.59
N ALA A 87 -4.13 11.19 -4.55
CA ALA A 87 -4.12 12.64 -4.65
C ALA A 87 -4.84 13.30 -3.46
N ILE A 88 -6.02 12.78 -3.07
CA ILE A 88 -6.77 13.29 -1.91
C ILE A 88 -5.96 13.12 -0.62
N VAL A 89 -5.31 11.96 -0.42
CA VAL A 89 -4.42 11.71 0.74
C VAL A 89 -3.27 12.72 0.80
N LYS A 90 -2.70 13.08 -0.36
CA LYS A 90 -1.59 14.04 -0.45
C LYS A 90 -2.03 15.48 -0.15
N ILE A 91 -3.22 15.88 -0.60
CA ILE A 91 -3.77 17.24 -0.39
C ILE A 91 -4.27 17.41 1.04
N THR A 92 -4.95 16.41 1.59
CA THR A 92 -5.62 16.51 2.89
C THR A 92 -4.80 15.83 3.98
N SER A 93 -5.20 14.63 4.37
CA SER A 93 -4.46 13.76 5.29
C SER A 93 -4.97 12.33 5.16
N PRO A 94 -4.15 11.32 5.50
CA PRO A 94 -4.60 9.93 5.51
C PRO A 94 -5.82 9.70 6.42
N ARG A 95 -5.87 10.38 7.58
CA ARG A 95 -7.00 10.29 8.52
C ARG A 95 -8.31 10.76 7.89
N PHE A 96 -8.29 11.95 7.29
CA PHE A 96 -9.49 12.54 6.67
C PHE A 96 -10.01 11.66 5.54
N THR A 97 -9.12 11.23 4.65
CA THR A 97 -9.47 10.38 3.49
C THR A 97 -10.01 9.02 3.93
N ALA A 98 -9.43 8.41 4.99
CA ALA A 98 -9.93 7.13 5.54
C ALA A 98 -11.33 7.27 6.14
N VAL A 99 -11.57 8.34 6.92
CA VAL A 99 -12.89 8.62 7.51
C VAL A 99 -13.94 8.87 6.42
N MET A 100 -13.62 9.69 5.43
CA MET A 100 -14.48 9.92 4.26
C MET A 100 -14.79 8.59 3.54
N GLY A 101 -13.78 7.74 3.32
CA GLY A 101 -13.97 6.42 2.71
C GLY A 101 -14.88 5.51 3.53
N ALA A 102 -14.72 5.47 4.87
CA ALA A 102 -15.59 4.68 5.74
C ALA A 102 -17.03 5.20 5.75
N CYS A 103 -17.24 6.50 5.66
CA CYS A 103 -18.57 7.10 5.48
C CYS A 103 -19.20 6.67 4.15
N PHE A 104 -18.44 6.69 3.04
CA PHE A 104 -18.93 6.21 1.75
C PHE A 104 -19.31 4.73 1.79
N CYS A 105 -18.51 3.88 2.46
CA CYS A 105 -18.87 2.47 2.66
C CYS A 105 -20.18 2.32 3.42
N THR A 106 -20.33 3.03 4.53
CA THR A 106 -21.55 3.00 5.38
C THR A 106 -22.77 3.43 4.59
N VAL A 107 -22.69 4.56 3.88
CA VAL A 107 -23.80 5.12 3.08
C VAL A 107 -24.12 4.19 1.90
N GLY A 108 -23.10 3.60 1.25
CA GLY A 108 -23.26 2.64 0.17
C GLY A 108 -24.03 1.40 0.61
N ILE A 109 -23.68 0.80 1.76
CA ILE A 109 -24.40 -0.35 2.32
C ILE A 109 -25.82 0.05 2.75
N PHE A 110 -25.98 1.22 3.37
CA PHE A 110 -27.29 1.71 3.79
C PHE A 110 -28.27 1.81 2.63
N PHE A 111 -27.89 2.51 1.56
CA PHE A 111 -28.76 2.71 0.40
C PHE A 111 -28.94 1.43 -0.42
N SER A 112 -27.99 0.47 -0.37
CA SER A 112 -28.15 -0.82 -1.06
C SER A 112 -29.33 -1.65 -0.51
N GLY A 113 -29.73 -1.46 0.75
CA GLY A 113 -30.91 -2.10 1.34
C GLY A 113 -32.24 -1.64 0.74
N PHE A 114 -32.26 -0.49 0.06
CA PHE A 114 -33.44 0.04 -0.63
C PHE A 114 -33.39 -0.18 -2.15
N SER A 115 -32.44 -0.95 -2.63
CA SER A 115 -32.30 -1.24 -4.07
C SER A 115 -33.50 -2.06 -4.58
N THR A 116 -34.12 -1.56 -5.65
CA THR A 116 -35.24 -2.21 -6.35
C THR A 116 -34.84 -2.70 -7.74
N ASN A 117 -33.67 -2.27 -8.23
CA ASN A 117 -33.15 -2.60 -9.55
C ASN A 117 -31.62 -2.81 -9.43
N ILE A 118 -31.06 -3.59 -10.36
CA ILE A 118 -29.63 -3.86 -10.45
C ILE A 118 -28.80 -2.58 -10.56
N TRP A 119 -29.27 -1.56 -11.29
CA TRP A 119 -28.56 -0.29 -11.43
C TRP A 119 -28.47 0.52 -10.13
N HIS A 120 -29.49 0.41 -9.25
CA HIS A 120 -29.41 0.99 -7.91
C HIS A 120 -28.31 0.29 -7.10
N LEU A 121 -28.17 -1.03 -7.24
CA LEU A 121 -27.14 -1.80 -6.54
C LEU A 121 -25.75 -1.52 -7.13
N VAL A 122 -25.62 -1.35 -8.45
CA VAL A 122 -24.38 -0.92 -9.09
C VAL A 122 -23.94 0.45 -8.59
N THR A 123 -24.84 1.43 -8.47
CA THR A 123 -24.49 2.76 -7.98
C THR A 123 -24.18 2.79 -6.49
N THR A 124 -24.94 2.10 -5.66
CA THR A 124 -24.77 2.14 -4.20
C THR A 124 -23.63 1.22 -3.74
N TYR A 125 -23.64 -0.04 -4.12
CA TYR A 125 -22.61 -1.01 -3.73
C TYR A 125 -21.43 -0.96 -4.70
N GLY A 126 -21.64 -0.89 -6.01
CA GLY A 126 -20.55 -0.87 -6.99
C GLY A 126 -19.73 0.42 -6.90
N VAL A 127 -20.37 1.58 -7.06
CA VAL A 127 -19.64 2.86 -7.14
C VAL A 127 -19.33 3.41 -5.75
N LEU A 128 -20.33 3.60 -4.90
CA LEU A 128 -20.15 4.31 -3.63
C LEU A 128 -19.26 3.54 -2.65
N LEU A 129 -19.52 2.23 -2.48
CA LEU A 129 -18.67 1.35 -1.67
C LEU A 129 -17.27 1.20 -2.30
N GLY A 130 -17.17 1.11 -3.64
CA GLY A 130 -15.90 1.01 -4.35
C GLY A 130 -14.98 2.20 -4.08
N ILE A 131 -15.49 3.44 -4.16
CA ILE A 131 -14.77 4.66 -3.79
C ILE A 131 -14.35 4.61 -2.31
N GLY A 132 -15.27 4.18 -1.44
CA GLY A 132 -14.98 4.06 0.00
C GLY A 132 -13.84 3.12 0.31
N LEU A 133 -13.85 1.91 -0.27
CA LEU A 133 -12.79 0.91 -0.08
C LEU A 133 -11.43 1.36 -0.62
N ASP A 134 -11.42 2.07 -1.74
CA ASP A 134 -10.20 2.64 -2.32
C ASP A 134 -9.58 3.69 -1.37
N CYS A 135 -10.38 4.65 -0.91
CA CYS A 135 -9.95 5.66 0.04
C CYS A 135 -9.41 5.05 1.34
N ILE A 136 -10.06 4.02 1.90
CA ILE A 136 -9.60 3.31 3.10
C ILE A 136 -8.28 2.61 2.82
N SER A 137 -8.19 1.83 1.74
CA SER A 137 -7.00 1.01 1.42
C SER A 137 -5.76 1.86 1.22
N ASN A 138 -5.86 2.96 0.47
CA ASN A 138 -4.74 3.86 0.21
C ASN A 138 -4.33 4.59 1.50
N SER A 139 -5.28 5.17 2.22
CA SER A 139 -5.01 5.95 3.44
C SER A 139 -4.42 5.14 4.58
N THR A 140 -4.94 3.93 4.82
CA THR A 140 -4.46 3.04 5.88
C THR A 140 -3.04 2.57 5.59
N PHE A 141 -2.73 2.21 4.34
CA PHE A 141 -1.38 1.83 3.95
C PHE A 141 -0.40 2.99 4.10
N VAL A 142 -0.75 4.20 3.65
CA VAL A 142 0.08 5.40 3.79
C VAL A 142 0.33 5.74 5.25
N SER A 143 -0.70 5.63 6.11
CA SER A 143 -0.54 5.83 7.55
C SER A 143 0.44 4.84 8.16
N ILE A 144 0.28 3.54 7.93
CA ILE A 144 1.19 2.52 8.45
C ILE A 144 2.62 2.75 7.95
N ASN A 145 2.77 3.04 6.64
CA ASN A 145 4.07 3.31 6.02
C ASN A 145 4.80 4.51 6.62
N SER A 146 4.07 5.52 7.11
CA SER A 146 4.64 6.71 7.74
C SER A 146 5.08 6.47 9.19
N TYR A 147 4.43 5.56 9.93
CA TYR A 147 4.75 5.24 11.32
C TYR A 147 5.86 4.20 11.48
N PHE A 148 5.97 3.26 10.52
CA PHE A 148 6.90 2.13 10.62
C PHE A 148 7.94 2.16 9.49
N LYS A 149 9.22 2.18 9.87
CA LYS A 149 10.37 2.10 8.94
C LYS A 149 11.04 0.72 9.03
N GLN A 150 11.32 0.23 10.26
CA GLN A 150 12.02 -1.04 10.49
C GLN A 150 11.07 -2.25 10.55
N ARG A 151 9.85 -2.07 11.12
CA ARG A 151 8.85 -3.13 11.32
C ARG A 151 7.65 -2.99 10.38
N LYS A 152 7.89 -2.51 9.16
CA LYS A 152 6.85 -2.16 8.20
C LYS A 152 6.03 -3.36 7.75
N SER A 153 6.70 -4.47 7.41
CA SER A 153 6.03 -5.68 6.93
C SER A 153 5.16 -6.29 8.02
N GLN A 154 5.66 -6.31 9.26
CA GLN A 154 4.91 -6.79 10.43
C GLN A 154 3.65 -5.93 10.66
N ALA A 155 3.78 -4.60 10.59
CA ALA A 155 2.66 -3.68 10.78
C ALA A 155 1.56 -3.88 9.72
N VAL A 156 1.94 -3.98 8.45
CA VAL A 156 1.00 -4.24 7.34
C VAL A 156 0.37 -5.63 7.47
N GLY A 157 1.15 -6.65 7.83
CA GLY A 157 0.66 -8.01 8.05
C GLY A 157 -0.41 -8.05 9.13
N LEU A 158 -0.12 -7.47 10.30
CA LEU A 158 -1.04 -7.44 11.43
C LEU A 158 -2.33 -6.65 11.12
N ALA A 159 -2.24 -5.52 10.43
CA ALA A 159 -3.40 -4.75 10.00
C ALA A 159 -4.32 -5.56 9.05
N ASN A 160 -3.73 -6.37 8.16
CA ASN A 160 -4.48 -7.21 7.23
C ASN A 160 -5.12 -8.45 7.88
N VAL A 161 -4.68 -8.87 9.07
CA VAL A 161 -5.36 -9.92 9.86
C VAL A 161 -6.79 -9.51 10.20
N GLY A 162 -7.06 -8.20 10.38
CA GLY A 162 -8.42 -7.69 10.56
C GLY A 162 -9.38 -8.14 9.44
N THR A 163 -8.92 -8.14 8.18
CA THR A 163 -9.74 -8.63 7.06
C THR A 163 -10.10 -10.11 7.22
N ASN A 164 -9.15 -10.95 7.63
CA ASN A 164 -9.37 -12.39 7.82
C ASN A 164 -10.33 -12.65 8.99
N ILE A 165 -10.18 -11.90 10.10
CA ILE A 165 -11.11 -11.97 11.24
C ILE A 165 -12.53 -11.60 10.78
N GLY A 166 -12.67 -10.50 10.02
CA GLY A 166 -13.95 -10.11 9.46
C GLY A 166 -14.54 -11.18 8.55
N GLN A 167 -13.77 -11.75 7.63
CA GLN A 167 -14.22 -12.82 6.75
C GLN A 167 -14.64 -14.10 7.48
N MET A 168 -14.09 -14.36 8.66
CA MET A 168 -14.45 -15.50 9.49
C MET A 168 -15.71 -15.26 10.33
N LEU A 169 -15.85 -14.08 10.93
CA LEU A 169 -16.93 -13.76 11.86
C LEU A 169 -18.20 -13.25 11.17
N MET A 170 -18.03 -12.38 10.17
CA MET A 170 -19.17 -11.67 9.55
C MET A 170 -20.17 -12.59 8.82
N PRO A 171 -19.82 -13.70 8.18
CA PRO A 171 -20.83 -14.60 7.60
C PRO A 171 -21.85 -15.11 8.62
N HIS A 172 -21.42 -15.43 9.83
CA HIS A 172 -22.31 -15.87 10.91
C HIS A 172 -23.24 -14.75 11.37
N VAL A 173 -22.70 -13.54 11.51
CA VAL A 173 -23.48 -12.35 11.86
C VAL A 173 -24.52 -12.06 10.78
N VAL A 174 -24.11 -12.06 9.49
CA VAL A 174 -24.99 -11.78 8.36
C VAL A 174 -26.10 -12.81 8.27
N ARG A 175 -25.79 -14.10 8.43
CA ARG A 175 -26.79 -15.16 8.42
C ARG A 175 -27.83 -14.96 9.52
N TYR A 176 -27.38 -14.69 10.76
CA TYR A 176 -28.28 -14.41 11.88
C TYR A 176 -29.18 -13.20 11.61
N LEU A 177 -28.62 -12.14 11.01
CA LEU A 177 -29.37 -10.93 10.68
C LEU A 177 -30.40 -11.19 9.57
N LEU A 178 -30.03 -11.95 8.52
CA LEU A 178 -30.96 -12.30 7.42
C LEU A 178 -32.14 -13.13 7.92
N GLU A 179 -31.88 -14.11 8.80
CA GLU A 179 -32.92 -14.96 9.37
C GLU A 179 -33.92 -14.18 10.26
N ASN A 180 -33.45 -13.18 11.01
CA ASN A 180 -34.30 -12.46 11.98
C ASN A 180 -34.86 -11.13 11.47
N TYR A 181 -34.14 -10.40 10.60
CA TYR A 181 -34.50 -9.03 10.18
C TYR A 181 -34.75 -8.91 8.66
N GLY A 182 -34.58 -9.97 7.91
CA GLY A 182 -34.72 -9.97 6.46
C GLY A 182 -33.68 -9.08 5.76
N PHE A 183 -33.76 -8.96 4.44
CA PHE A 183 -32.76 -8.28 3.61
C PHE A 183 -32.56 -6.79 4.01
N ARG A 184 -33.66 -6.01 4.07
CA ARG A 184 -33.57 -4.56 4.39
C ARG A 184 -33.03 -4.30 5.79
N GLY A 185 -33.52 -5.03 6.78
CA GLY A 185 -33.06 -4.92 8.16
C GLY A 185 -31.58 -5.31 8.28
N THR A 186 -31.16 -6.35 7.59
CA THR A 186 -29.74 -6.75 7.52
C THR A 186 -28.85 -5.65 6.95
N CYS A 187 -29.22 -5.03 5.83
CA CYS A 187 -28.44 -3.94 5.23
C CYS A 187 -28.33 -2.73 6.17
N LEU A 188 -29.42 -2.38 6.88
CA LEU A 188 -29.41 -1.29 7.88
C LEU A 188 -28.46 -1.61 9.02
N LEU A 189 -28.51 -2.82 9.58
CA LEU A 189 -27.64 -3.22 10.69
C LEU A 189 -26.18 -3.38 10.24
N LEU A 190 -25.94 -3.89 9.03
CA LEU A 190 -24.59 -3.95 8.46
C LEU A 190 -24.03 -2.56 8.19
N SER A 191 -24.84 -1.58 7.78
CA SER A 191 -24.38 -0.20 7.64
C SER A 191 -23.98 0.40 9.00
N ALA A 192 -24.73 0.12 10.06
CA ALA A 192 -24.38 0.52 11.42
C ALA A 192 -23.09 -0.15 11.91
N LEU A 193 -22.87 -1.44 11.58
CA LEU A 193 -21.61 -2.13 11.85
C LEU A 193 -20.45 -1.54 11.03
N SER A 194 -20.66 -1.24 9.74
CA SER A 194 -19.67 -0.57 8.89
C SER A 194 -19.26 0.80 9.45
N PHE A 195 -20.17 1.52 10.09
CA PHE A 195 -19.88 2.81 10.73
C PHE A 195 -18.84 2.70 11.84
N ASN A 196 -18.70 1.55 12.51
CA ASN A 196 -17.61 1.33 13.47
C ASN A 196 -16.22 1.39 12.80
N GLY A 197 -16.14 1.18 11.49
CA GLY A 197 -14.91 1.43 10.72
C GLY A 197 -14.48 2.90 10.74
N VAL A 198 -15.42 3.86 10.90
CA VAL A 198 -15.09 5.29 11.07
C VAL A 198 -14.33 5.50 12.39
N ALA A 199 -14.73 4.84 13.49
CA ALA A 199 -14.00 4.89 14.74
C ALA A 199 -12.56 4.36 14.58
N GLY A 200 -12.39 3.26 13.82
CA GLY A 200 -11.06 2.76 13.44
C GLY A 200 -10.24 3.79 12.66
N CYS A 201 -10.83 4.44 11.66
CA CYS A 201 -10.18 5.46 10.85
C CYS A 201 -9.79 6.72 11.64
N LEU A 202 -10.54 7.07 12.69
CA LEU A 202 -10.21 8.20 13.57
C LEU A 202 -8.91 7.98 14.36
N LEU A 203 -8.48 6.73 14.59
CA LEU A 203 -7.19 6.41 15.23
C LEU A 203 -5.98 6.69 14.34
N LEU A 204 -6.16 6.92 13.03
CA LEU A 204 -5.09 7.22 12.08
C LEU A 204 -4.60 8.67 12.27
N GLN A 205 -3.92 8.95 13.36
CA GLN A 205 -3.37 10.29 13.60
C GLN A 205 -2.17 10.57 12.68
N PRO A 206 -1.91 11.86 12.33
CA PRO A 206 -0.74 12.24 11.55
C PRO A 206 0.56 11.91 12.31
N VAL A 207 1.51 11.25 11.66
CA VAL A 207 2.78 10.83 12.27
C VAL A 207 3.59 12.00 12.85
N LYS A 208 3.43 13.21 12.29
CA LYS A 208 4.13 14.43 12.73
C LYS A 208 3.98 14.71 14.24
N ILE A 209 2.85 14.30 14.85
CA ILE A 209 2.56 14.50 16.28
C ILE A 209 3.41 13.55 17.15
N HIS A 210 3.79 12.39 16.61
CA HIS A 210 4.42 11.31 17.37
C HIS A 210 5.87 11.03 16.97
N MET A 211 6.48 11.86 16.09
CA MET A 211 7.86 11.70 15.67
C MET A 211 8.83 11.84 16.84
N LYS A 212 9.86 10.99 16.87
CA LYS A 212 10.94 11.04 17.84
C LYS A 212 12.04 11.99 17.35
N LYS A 213 12.52 12.85 18.24
CA LYS A 213 13.67 13.72 17.99
C LYS A 213 14.94 12.96 18.35
N ILE A 214 15.81 12.71 17.39
CA ILE A 214 17.15 12.15 17.61
C ILE A 214 18.17 13.26 17.31
N ILE A 215 19.10 13.47 18.23
CA ILE A 215 20.22 14.42 18.05
C ILE A 215 21.36 13.61 17.45
N GLU A 216 21.74 13.93 16.23
CA GLU A 216 22.88 13.32 15.53
C GLU A 216 23.98 14.35 15.38
N GLU A 217 25.23 14.00 15.76
CA GLU A 217 26.39 14.83 15.53
C GLU A 217 26.94 14.54 14.15
N VAL A 218 26.82 15.50 13.23
CA VAL A 218 27.22 15.34 11.83
C VAL A 218 28.39 16.25 11.54
N THR A 219 29.42 15.74 10.87
CA THR A 219 30.55 16.54 10.37
C THR A 219 30.09 17.41 9.20
N VAL A 220 30.63 18.60 9.06
CA VAL A 220 30.17 19.61 8.07
C VAL A 220 30.21 19.06 6.64
N ASP A 221 31.14 18.18 6.32
CA ASP A 221 31.25 17.56 4.98
C ASP A 221 30.16 16.54 4.69
N GLU A 222 29.63 15.83 5.70
CA GLU A 222 28.48 14.92 5.54
C GLU A 222 27.16 15.68 5.41
N THR A 223 27.08 16.91 5.91
CA THR A 223 25.84 17.71 5.85
C THR A 223 25.49 18.08 4.40
N ILE A 224 26.46 18.33 3.55
CA ILE A 224 26.23 18.69 2.13
C ILE A 224 25.78 17.47 1.32
N TYR A 225 26.36 16.29 1.56
CA TYR A 225 25.96 15.05 0.88
C TYR A 225 24.60 14.50 1.34
N SER A 226 24.23 14.73 2.61
CA SER A 226 22.93 14.26 3.13
C SER A 226 21.76 15.17 2.73
N LEU A 227 22.01 16.46 2.46
CA LEU A 227 21.02 17.41 1.94
C LEU A 227 20.55 17.08 0.50
N GLU A 228 21.41 16.45 -0.31
CA GLU A 228 21.06 16.04 -1.68
C GLU A 228 20.31 14.70 -1.74
N ASN A 229 20.49 13.79 -0.77
CA ASN A 229 20.02 12.41 -0.87
C ASN A 229 18.91 11.98 0.10
N GLU A 230 18.63 12.71 1.19
CA GLU A 230 17.58 12.37 2.14
C GLU A 230 16.64 13.56 2.42
N GLN A 231 15.45 13.53 1.83
CA GLN A 231 14.34 14.44 2.17
C GLN A 231 13.75 14.08 3.55
N PHE A 232 14.51 14.27 4.60
CA PHE A 232 13.97 14.43 5.95
C PHE A 232 14.03 15.90 6.33
N HIS A 233 12.96 16.45 6.90
CA HIS A 233 12.93 17.80 7.43
C HIS A 233 14.04 18.00 8.48
N MET A 234 15.22 18.39 8.06
CA MET A 234 16.27 18.83 8.96
C MET A 234 16.00 20.29 9.35
N VAL A 235 15.66 20.51 10.60
CA VAL A 235 15.65 21.87 11.17
C VAL A 235 17.04 22.12 11.75
N VAL A 236 17.85 22.88 11.05
CA VAL A 236 19.14 23.36 11.57
C VAL A 236 18.83 24.43 12.61
N VAL A 237 19.03 24.11 13.89
CA VAL A 237 18.94 25.09 14.95
C VAL A 237 20.36 25.60 15.21
N GLU A 238 20.71 26.77 14.69
CA GLU A 238 21.88 27.53 15.16
C GLU A 238 21.58 28.03 16.58
N ARG A 239 22.35 27.56 17.56
CA ARG A 239 22.39 28.24 18.88
C ARG A 239 23.33 29.42 18.79
N PRO A 240 22.87 30.63 19.11
CA PRO A 240 23.76 31.73 19.46
C PRO A 240 24.48 31.38 20.77
N ASP A 241 25.73 31.86 20.89
CA ASP A 241 26.60 31.64 22.02
C ASP A 241 25.94 31.92 23.38
N LEU A 242 26.23 31.02 24.31
CA LEU A 242 25.71 30.99 25.69
C LEU A 242 26.39 32.09 26.52
N ASN A 243 26.02 33.36 26.38
CA ASN A 243 26.38 34.43 27.34
C ASN A 243 25.43 35.64 27.27
N GLN A 244 24.13 35.45 27.09
CA GLN A 244 23.15 36.51 27.39
C GLN A 244 21.94 35.94 28.12
N GLU A 245 21.71 36.47 29.32
CA GLU A 245 20.58 36.15 30.19
C GLU A 245 19.24 36.43 29.49
N LEU A 246 18.33 35.42 29.50
CA LEU A 246 17.00 35.49 28.91
C LEU A 246 15.99 36.16 29.86
N PRO A 247 15.20 37.12 29.39
CA PRO A 247 13.96 37.50 30.07
C PRO A 247 12.87 36.46 29.83
N LYS A 248 12.17 36.08 30.88
CA LYS A 248 11.03 35.15 30.86
C LYS A 248 9.91 35.71 29.99
N CYS A 249 9.60 35.06 28.86
CA CYS A 249 8.41 35.37 28.09
C CYS A 249 7.78 34.10 27.47
N ASN A 250 6.45 34.11 27.41
CA ASN A 250 5.46 33.07 27.13
C ASN A 250 5.76 32.17 25.94
N LYS A 251 5.69 30.83 26.16
CA LYS A 251 6.01 29.76 25.19
C LYS A 251 5.13 29.70 23.91
N GLN A 252 3.97 30.33 23.89
CA GLN A 252 3.05 30.24 22.75
C GLN A 252 3.27 31.29 21.64
N GLN A 253 3.93 32.40 21.92
CA GLN A 253 4.20 33.42 20.91
C GLN A 253 5.50 33.21 20.12
N THR A 254 6.42 32.44 20.66
CA THR A 254 7.74 32.20 20.03
C THR A 254 7.68 31.23 18.85
N GLU A 255 6.76 30.25 18.90
CA GLU A 255 6.62 29.27 17.80
C GLU A 255 5.99 29.89 16.54
N MET A 256 5.08 30.85 16.70
CA MET A 256 4.40 31.49 15.55
C MET A 256 5.27 32.53 14.84
N GLN A 257 6.23 33.15 15.56
CA GLN A 257 7.17 34.10 14.95
C GLN A 257 8.34 33.43 14.21
N LEU A 258 8.76 32.22 14.63
CA LEU A 258 9.81 31.46 13.96
C LEU A 258 9.37 30.90 12.59
N VAL A 259 8.11 30.50 12.48
CA VAL A 259 7.53 30.01 11.20
C VAL A 259 7.37 31.13 10.18
N ASN A 260 7.09 32.37 10.60
CA ASN A 260 6.96 33.51 9.68
C ASN A 260 8.31 34.11 9.25
N ARG A 261 9.35 34.00 10.08
CA ARG A 261 10.69 34.51 9.71
C ARG A 261 11.42 33.61 8.70
N SER A 262 11.18 32.29 8.72
CA SER A 262 11.75 31.36 7.72
C SER A 262 11.14 31.53 6.32
N LYS A 263 9.89 32.02 6.22
CA LYS A 263 9.27 32.32 4.93
C LYS A 263 9.72 33.63 4.27
N ILE A 264 10.26 34.57 5.06
CA ILE A 264 10.71 35.90 4.57
C ILE A 264 12.14 35.85 4.05
N ASN A 265 13.02 34.99 4.59
CA ASN A 265 14.43 34.93 4.17
C ASN A 265 14.68 34.14 2.87
N VAL A 266 13.74 33.27 2.42
CA VAL A 266 13.86 32.56 1.14
C VAL A 266 13.45 33.43 -0.05
N SER A 267 12.73 34.55 0.17
CA SER A 267 12.26 35.44 -0.91
C SER A 267 13.14 36.68 -1.14
N LYS A 268 14.23 36.85 -0.41
CA LYS A 268 15.08 38.06 -0.54
C LYS A 268 16.47 37.85 -1.18
N GLU A 269 16.89 36.60 -1.43
CA GLU A 269 18.21 36.32 -2.00
C GLU A 269 18.27 36.07 -3.51
N SER A 270 17.16 36.31 -4.22
CA SER A 270 17.09 36.08 -5.70
C SER A 270 16.71 37.34 -6.52
N THR A 271 16.84 38.53 -5.96
CA THR A 271 16.52 39.79 -6.69
C THR A 271 17.57 40.87 -6.64
N ASP A 272 18.86 40.52 -6.80
CA ASP A 272 19.88 41.52 -7.16
C ASP A 272 20.78 40.96 -8.26
N LYS A 273 20.40 41.17 -9.50
CA LYS A 273 21.18 41.49 -10.70
C LYS A 273 20.34 41.31 -11.96
N LEU A 274 19.89 42.34 -12.54
CA LEU A 274 20.02 42.85 -13.89
C LEU A 274 18.83 43.78 -14.23
N GLU A 275 19.09 45.08 -14.11
CA GLU A 275 18.37 46.08 -14.89
C GLU A 275 18.85 45.99 -16.34
N THR A 276 17.95 45.98 -17.24
CA THR A 276 17.75 46.86 -18.41
C THR A 276 16.96 46.18 -19.53
N THR A 277 16.05 46.98 -20.08
CA THR A 277 15.26 46.87 -21.29
C THR A 277 13.89 46.20 -21.17
N SER A 278 12.89 47.11 -21.09
CA SER A 278 11.50 46.81 -21.44
C SER A 278 11.33 46.67 -22.97
N PRO A 279 10.51 45.70 -23.44
CA PRO A 279 9.31 46.14 -24.13
C PRO A 279 8.05 45.28 -23.88
N ASN A 280 6.94 45.97 -23.92
CA ASN A 280 5.56 45.56 -24.20
C ASN A 280 4.90 44.43 -23.39
N LYS A 281 4.14 44.83 -22.39
CA LYS A 281 3.07 44.11 -21.74
C LYS A 281 1.91 43.96 -22.71
N ASN A 282 1.46 42.73 -23.04
CA ASN A 282 0.03 42.33 -23.03
C ASN A 282 -0.25 40.87 -23.36
N ASP A 283 0.73 40.01 -23.78
CA ASP A 283 0.40 38.64 -24.23
C ASP A 283 1.00 37.49 -23.41
N SER A 284 1.63 37.75 -22.26
CA SER A 284 2.35 36.69 -21.51
C SER A 284 1.67 36.20 -20.20
N PHE A 285 0.44 36.63 -19.90
CA PHE A 285 -0.22 36.36 -18.63
C PHE A 285 -1.09 35.09 -18.62
N GLU A 286 -1.48 34.52 -19.75
CA GLU A 286 -2.31 33.31 -19.79
C GLU A 286 -1.49 32.02 -19.94
N GLU A 287 -0.43 32.00 -20.72
CA GLU A 287 0.44 30.80 -20.85
C GLU A 287 1.16 30.40 -19.56
N GLY A 288 1.54 31.34 -18.71
CA GLY A 288 2.21 31.06 -17.44
C GLY A 288 1.30 30.44 -16.36
N LYS A 289 -0.02 30.66 -16.42
CA LYS A 289 -1.00 30.10 -15.48
C LYS A 289 -1.41 28.69 -15.84
N GLU A 290 -1.59 28.37 -17.10
CA GLU A 290 -1.92 27.03 -17.57
C GLU A 290 -0.76 26.05 -17.38
N SER A 291 0.46 26.46 -17.66
CA SER A 291 1.66 25.65 -17.40
C SER A 291 1.83 25.30 -15.93
N ASN A 292 1.54 26.21 -15.00
CA ASN A 292 1.64 25.95 -13.56
C ASN A 292 0.54 25.03 -13.02
N TRP A 293 -0.66 25.04 -13.59
CA TRP A 293 -1.76 24.16 -13.16
C TRP A 293 -1.54 22.71 -13.62
N LEU A 294 -1.18 22.50 -14.87
CA LEU A 294 -0.85 21.18 -15.41
C LEU A 294 0.33 20.54 -14.66
N ARG A 295 1.37 21.32 -14.36
CA ARG A 295 2.51 20.85 -13.57
C ARG A 295 2.10 20.44 -12.16
N LYS A 296 1.22 21.19 -11.49
CA LYS A 296 0.67 20.83 -10.18
C LYS A 296 -0.14 19.52 -10.22
N LEU A 297 -0.94 19.31 -11.27
CA LEU A 297 -1.66 18.05 -11.48
C LEU A 297 -0.69 16.90 -11.74
N TYR A 298 0.31 17.10 -12.58
CA TYR A 298 1.35 16.13 -12.88
C TYR A 298 2.06 15.64 -11.60
N ASP A 299 2.43 16.57 -10.72
CA ASP A 299 3.06 16.29 -9.43
C ASP A 299 2.07 15.66 -8.44
N LEU A 300 0.80 16.04 -8.50
CA LEU A 300 -0.23 15.53 -7.60
C LEU A 300 -0.53 14.05 -7.84
N PHE A 301 -0.72 13.68 -9.11
CA PHE A 301 -0.98 12.30 -9.52
C PHE A 301 0.29 11.44 -9.57
N GLY A 302 1.47 12.03 -9.36
CA GLY A 302 2.74 11.32 -9.38
C GLY A 302 3.09 10.75 -10.75
N ILE A 303 2.65 11.40 -11.84
CA ILE A 303 2.90 10.96 -13.22
C ILE A 303 4.41 10.87 -13.51
N VAL A 304 5.23 11.64 -12.79
CA VAL A 304 6.70 11.55 -12.80
C VAL A 304 7.19 10.10 -12.58
N LEU A 305 6.49 9.31 -11.75
CA LEU A 305 6.87 7.92 -11.49
C LEU A 305 6.74 7.02 -12.74
N LEU A 306 5.86 7.37 -13.67
CA LEU A 306 5.69 6.63 -14.93
C LEU A 306 6.84 6.87 -15.93
N SER A 307 7.71 7.84 -15.68
CA SER A 307 8.94 8.03 -16.47
C SER A 307 10.06 7.05 -16.04
N ASP A 308 9.95 6.45 -14.86
CA ASP A 308 10.91 5.44 -14.39
C ASP A 308 10.45 4.04 -14.80
N ILE A 309 11.17 3.46 -15.76
CA ILE A 309 10.89 2.10 -16.29
C ILE A 309 10.99 1.03 -15.20
N ARG A 310 11.81 1.24 -14.15
CA ARG A 310 11.88 0.32 -13.00
C ARG A 310 10.63 0.37 -12.19
N PHE A 311 10.09 1.56 -11.96
CA PHE A 311 8.82 1.72 -11.25
C PHE A 311 7.68 1.07 -12.02
N ILE A 312 7.60 1.28 -13.33
CA ILE A 312 6.60 0.63 -14.20
C ILE A 312 6.71 -0.90 -14.10
N ASN A 313 7.92 -1.46 -14.21
CA ASN A 313 8.15 -2.90 -14.07
C ASN A 313 7.68 -3.44 -12.70
N ILE A 314 7.91 -2.70 -11.62
CA ILE A 314 7.46 -3.06 -10.26
C ILE A 314 5.93 -3.07 -10.19
N VAL A 315 5.29 -2.04 -10.69
CA VAL A 315 3.83 -1.88 -10.66
C VAL A 315 3.14 -2.97 -11.50
N ILE A 316 3.64 -3.24 -12.71
CA ILE A 316 3.15 -4.33 -13.56
C ILE A 316 3.37 -5.69 -12.88
N GLY A 317 4.55 -5.95 -12.34
CA GLY A 317 4.86 -7.21 -11.66
C GLY A 317 3.96 -7.46 -10.43
N THR A 318 3.69 -6.44 -9.62
CA THR A 318 2.76 -6.57 -8.49
C THR A 318 1.32 -6.80 -8.95
N ALA A 319 0.90 -6.21 -10.07
CA ALA A 319 -0.42 -6.44 -10.66
C ALA A 319 -0.54 -7.86 -11.20
N LEU A 320 0.45 -8.38 -11.93
CA LEU A 320 0.48 -9.77 -12.42
C LEU A 320 0.39 -10.78 -11.29
N THR A 321 1.18 -10.58 -10.22
CA THR A 321 1.20 -11.47 -9.06
C THR A 321 -0.15 -11.48 -8.36
N THR A 322 -0.74 -10.31 -8.12
CA THR A 322 -2.04 -10.18 -7.46
C THR A 322 -3.16 -10.78 -8.31
N THR A 323 -3.13 -10.57 -9.63
CA THR A 323 -4.10 -11.14 -10.58
C THR A 323 -4.00 -12.67 -10.61
N SER A 324 -2.79 -13.22 -10.67
CA SER A 324 -2.58 -14.68 -10.63
C SER A 324 -3.18 -15.32 -9.37
N ILE A 325 -2.95 -14.70 -8.19
CA ILE A 325 -3.46 -15.20 -6.92
C ILE A 325 -4.98 -15.07 -6.83
N ALA A 326 -5.54 -13.94 -7.27
CA ALA A 326 -6.98 -13.72 -7.25
C ALA A 326 -7.71 -14.73 -8.16
N ASN A 327 -7.23 -14.91 -9.38
CA ASN A 327 -7.81 -15.88 -10.33
C ASN A 327 -7.70 -17.33 -9.82
N PHE A 328 -6.57 -17.72 -9.22
CA PHE A 328 -6.45 -19.04 -8.63
C PHE A 328 -7.48 -19.25 -7.51
N SER A 329 -7.70 -18.24 -6.66
CA SER A 329 -8.69 -18.33 -5.58
C SER A 329 -10.12 -18.57 -6.10
N LEU A 330 -10.44 -18.10 -7.32
CA LEU A 330 -11.72 -18.34 -7.98
C LEU A 330 -11.80 -19.75 -8.61
N VAL A 331 -10.72 -20.21 -9.23
CA VAL A 331 -10.65 -21.49 -9.93
C VAL A 331 -10.47 -22.66 -8.97
N TYR A 332 -9.83 -22.45 -7.84
CA TYR A 332 -9.41 -23.48 -6.89
C TYR A 332 -10.57 -24.37 -6.38
N PRO A 333 -11.70 -23.85 -5.87
CA PRO A 333 -12.82 -24.71 -5.45
C PRO A 333 -13.40 -25.51 -6.60
N LEU A 334 -13.46 -24.95 -7.80
CA LEU A 334 -13.94 -25.65 -8.99
C LEU A 334 -12.99 -26.77 -9.43
N PHE A 335 -11.68 -26.56 -9.31
CA PHE A 335 -10.66 -27.57 -9.54
C PHE A 335 -10.83 -28.74 -8.56
N LEU A 336 -10.97 -28.46 -7.27
CA LEU A 336 -11.14 -29.50 -6.24
C LEU A 336 -12.37 -30.37 -6.49
N GLN A 337 -13.50 -29.77 -6.87
CA GLN A 337 -14.75 -30.49 -7.11
C GLN A 337 -14.74 -31.25 -8.44
N ASN A 338 -14.32 -30.61 -9.54
CA ASN A 338 -14.48 -31.15 -10.88
C ASN A 338 -13.29 -31.96 -11.40
N ALA A 339 -12.05 -31.56 -11.02
CA ALA A 339 -10.83 -32.24 -11.46
C ALA A 339 -10.30 -33.25 -10.43
N ALA A 340 -10.31 -32.89 -9.13
CA ALA A 340 -9.89 -33.80 -8.08
C ALA A 340 -11.03 -34.63 -7.49
N SER A 341 -12.28 -34.42 -7.96
CA SER A 341 -13.49 -35.18 -7.56
C SER A 341 -13.74 -35.16 -6.04
N LEU A 342 -13.39 -34.08 -5.35
CA LEU A 342 -13.64 -33.95 -3.92
C LEU A 342 -15.09 -33.61 -3.63
N ASP A 343 -15.61 -34.17 -2.53
CA ASP A 343 -16.90 -33.79 -1.99
C ASP A 343 -16.92 -32.32 -1.51
N LYS A 344 -18.10 -31.73 -1.41
CA LYS A 344 -18.32 -30.36 -0.97
C LYS A 344 -17.68 -30.08 0.40
N GLN A 345 -17.76 -31.04 1.34
CA GLN A 345 -17.17 -30.93 2.66
C GLN A 345 -15.63 -30.92 2.61
N GLN A 346 -15.04 -31.81 1.83
CA GLN A 346 -13.59 -31.88 1.63
C GLN A 346 -13.05 -30.62 0.95
N THR A 347 -13.77 -30.10 -0.05
CA THR A 347 -13.47 -28.82 -0.70
C THR A 347 -13.50 -27.67 0.32
N ALA A 348 -14.52 -27.61 1.17
CA ALA A 348 -14.63 -26.61 2.22
C ALA A 348 -13.47 -26.70 3.23
N ASN A 349 -13.06 -27.92 3.60
CA ASN A 349 -11.92 -28.13 4.50
C ASN A 349 -10.61 -27.61 3.87
N CYS A 350 -10.35 -27.88 2.60
CA CYS A 350 -9.18 -27.37 1.87
C CYS A 350 -9.19 -25.83 1.79
N MET A 351 -10.33 -25.22 1.49
CA MET A 351 -10.46 -23.76 1.45
C MET A 351 -10.25 -23.13 2.83
N SER A 352 -10.78 -23.76 3.89
CA SER A 352 -10.57 -23.31 5.27
C SER A 352 -9.11 -23.43 5.69
N ALA A 353 -8.41 -24.49 5.26
CA ALA A 353 -6.99 -24.66 5.49
C ALA A 353 -6.15 -23.57 4.81
N VAL A 354 -6.48 -23.19 3.57
CA VAL A 354 -5.85 -22.02 2.90
C VAL A 354 -6.06 -20.76 3.73
N ALA A 355 -7.28 -20.49 4.18
CA ALA A 355 -7.61 -19.27 4.92
C ALA A 355 -6.90 -19.21 6.29
N ALA A 356 -6.85 -20.34 7.01
CA ALA A 356 -6.15 -20.44 8.28
C ALA A 356 -4.64 -20.23 8.11
N ALA A 357 -4.04 -20.89 7.12
CA ALA A 357 -2.62 -20.73 6.81
C ALA A 357 -2.28 -19.31 6.33
N ASP A 358 -3.15 -18.67 5.54
CA ASP A 358 -3.01 -17.27 5.12
C ASP A 358 -3.01 -16.33 6.34
N MET A 359 -3.89 -16.56 7.32
CA MET A 359 -3.93 -15.77 8.55
C MET A 359 -2.65 -15.95 9.38
N VAL A 360 -2.21 -17.19 9.61
CA VAL A 360 -0.96 -17.49 10.36
C VAL A 360 0.24 -16.92 9.61
N GLY A 361 0.27 -17.05 8.29
CA GLY A 361 1.34 -16.51 7.45
C GLY A 361 1.46 -14.99 7.55
N ARG A 362 0.35 -14.24 7.60
CA ARG A 362 0.36 -12.77 7.81
C ARG A 362 0.88 -12.35 9.17
N LEU A 363 0.80 -13.21 10.18
CA LEU A 363 1.34 -12.94 11.50
C LEU A 363 2.83 -13.27 11.61
N THR A 364 3.28 -14.37 10.98
CA THR A 364 4.62 -14.93 11.20
C THR A 364 5.66 -14.48 10.17
N LEU A 365 5.34 -14.58 8.87
CA LEU A 365 6.31 -14.33 7.81
C LEU A 365 6.80 -12.88 7.73
N PRO A 366 5.97 -11.85 7.95
CA PRO A 366 6.45 -10.47 7.98
C PRO A 366 7.42 -10.18 9.12
N VAL A 367 7.27 -10.87 10.26
CA VAL A 367 8.22 -10.77 11.39
C VAL A 367 9.60 -11.29 10.98
N LEU A 368 9.64 -12.44 10.26
CA LEU A 368 10.88 -12.96 9.70
C LEU A 368 11.49 -11.99 8.68
N GLN A 369 10.68 -11.45 7.78
CA GLN A 369 11.13 -10.49 6.77
C GLN A 369 11.81 -9.28 7.41
N ASP A 370 11.16 -8.66 8.41
CA ASP A 370 11.69 -7.48 9.08
C ASP A 370 12.94 -7.81 9.92
N LYS A 371 12.97 -8.99 10.59
CA LYS A 371 14.12 -9.48 11.38
C LYS A 371 15.36 -9.68 10.51
N PHE A 372 15.21 -10.29 9.35
CA PHE A 372 16.31 -10.53 8.40
C PHE A 372 16.56 -9.37 7.46
N LYS A 373 15.79 -8.28 7.57
CA LYS A 373 15.89 -7.07 6.70
C LYS A 373 15.82 -7.41 5.21
N ILE A 374 14.97 -8.37 4.84
CA ILE A 374 14.78 -8.79 3.45
C ILE A 374 13.96 -7.72 2.73
N LYS A 375 14.49 -7.17 1.62
CA LYS A 375 13.74 -6.22 0.79
C LYS A 375 12.44 -6.87 0.28
N ALA A 376 11.34 -6.11 0.26
CA ALA A 376 10.02 -6.62 -0.13
C ALA A 376 10.01 -7.25 -1.53
N ARG A 377 10.80 -6.71 -2.46
CA ARG A 377 10.93 -7.24 -3.82
C ARG A 377 11.56 -8.65 -3.87
N TRP A 378 12.58 -8.94 -3.04
CA TRP A 378 13.12 -10.30 -2.90
C TRP A 378 12.12 -11.26 -2.28
N MET A 379 11.35 -10.79 -1.31
CA MET A 379 10.31 -11.60 -0.67
C MET A 379 9.20 -11.97 -1.66
N LEU A 380 8.79 -11.05 -2.55
CA LEU A 380 7.83 -11.37 -3.63
C LEU A 380 8.39 -12.39 -4.63
N ILE A 381 9.67 -12.31 -5.00
CA ILE A 381 10.33 -13.29 -5.87
C ILE A 381 10.30 -14.69 -5.20
N MET A 382 10.70 -14.79 -3.93
CA MET A 382 10.69 -16.07 -3.20
C MET A 382 9.27 -16.65 -3.08
N THR A 383 8.29 -15.80 -2.79
CA THR A 383 6.88 -16.24 -2.71
C THR A 383 6.31 -16.62 -4.07
N ALA A 384 6.70 -15.95 -5.14
CA ALA A 384 6.29 -16.34 -6.50
C ALA A 384 6.81 -17.74 -6.87
N ILE A 385 8.10 -18.02 -6.61
CA ILE A 385 8.69 -19.35 -6.80
C ILE A 385 7.95 -20.39 -5.97
N TRP A 386 7.73 -20.10 -4.67
CA TRP A 386 7.01 -20.98 -3.76
C TRP A 386 5.61 -21.32 -4.28
N VAL A 387 4.84 -20.31 -4.69
CA VAL A 387 3.48 -20.47 -5.20
C VAL A 387 3.45 -21.25 -6.49
N ILE A 388 4.40 -21.01 -7.42
CA ILE A 388 4.50 -21.77 -8.68
C ILE A 388 4.69 -23.26 -8.38
N VAL A 389 5.67 -23.60 -7.53
CA VAL A 389 5.98 -25.01 -7.18
C VAL A 389 4.79 -25.69 -6.53
N ILE A 390 4.20 -25.07 -5.49
CA ILE A 390 3.07 -25.66 -4.77
C ILE A 390 1.85 -25.86 -5.69
N ARG A 391 1.50 -24.87 -6.51
CA ARG A 391 0.39 -24.98 -7.45
C ARG A 391 0.63 -26.03 -8.52
N GLN A 392 1.87 -26.16 -9.00
CA GLN A 392 2.20 -27.17 -10.00
C GLN A 392 2.03 -28.59 -9.43
N ILE A 393 2.50 -28.82 -8.19
CA ILE A 393 2.29 -30.11 -7.52
C ILE A 393 0.79 -30.34 -7.28
N LEU A 394 0.09 -29.34 -6.75
CA LEU A 394 -1.34 -29.41 -6.44
C LEU A 394 -2.19 -29.75 -7.66
N ALA A 395 -1.87 -29.22 -8.84
CA ALA A 395 -2.61 -29.43 -10.08
C ALA A 395 -2.61 -30.92 -10.55
N HIS A 396 -1.68 -31.72 -10.07
CA HIS A 396 -1.54 -33.14 -10.47
C HIS A 396 -1.92 -34.12 -9.35
N GLN A 397 -2.50 -33.64 -8.23
CA GLN A 397 -2.87 -34.47 -7.10
C GLN A 397 -4.38 -34.69 -7.01
N THR A 398 -4.76 -35.89 -6.56
CA THR A 398 -6.15 -36.29 -6.30
C THR A 398 -6.36 -36.78 -4.86
N ASP A 399 -5.27 -37.07 -4.12
CA ASP A 399 -5.37 -37.49 -2.73
C ASP A 399 -5.76 -36.32 -1.83
N VAL A 400 -6.84 -36.49 -1.06
CA VAL A 400 -7.45 -35.48 -0.17
C VAL A 400 -6.45 -35.00 0.88
N THR A 401 -5.68 -35.91 1.48
CA THR A 401 -4.73 -35.58 2.55
C THR A 401 -3.60 -34.72 2.03
N LEU A 402 -3.07 -35.07 0.84
CA LEU A 402 -1.99 -34.31 0.20
C LEU A 402 -2.52 -32.94 -0.30
N LEU A 403 -3.75 -32.90 -0.86
CA LEU A 403 -4.39 -31.64 -1.26
C LEU A 403 -4.60 -30.71 -0.06
N LEU A 404 -4.97 -31.24 1.10
CA LEU A 404 -5.10 -30.46 2.33
C LEU A 404 -3.75 -29.86 2.77
N ALA A 405 -2.69 -30.69 2.78
CA ALA A 405 -1.33 -30.22 3.10
C ALA A 405 -0.83 -29.15 2.12
N LEU A 406 -1.04 -29.35 0.81
CA LEU A 406 -0.67 -28.38 -0.21
C LEU A 406 -1.49 -27.09 -0.11
N SER A 407 -2.74 -27.18 0.34
CA SER A 407 -3.61 -26.02 0.63
C SER A 407 -3.01 -25.14 1.72
N ILE A 408 -2.51 -25.74 2.80
CA ILE A 408 -1.81 -25.04 3.88
C ILE A 408 -0.55 -24.33 3.33
N LEU A 409 0.28 -25.04 2.60
CA LEU A 409 1.51 -24.49 2.02
C LEU A 409 1.22 -23.35 1.01
N TYR A 410 0.16 -23.48 0.21
CA TYR A 410 -0.29 -22.41 -0.68
C TYR A 410 -0.76 -21.16 0.10
N GLY A 411 -1.52 -21.36 1.19
CA GLY A 411 -1.99 -20.28 2.04
C GLY A 411 -0.84 -19.41 2.60
N PHE A 412 0.24 -20.03 3.04
CA PHE A 412 1.45 -19.31 3.46
C PHE A 412 2.05 -18.44 2.35
N GLY A 413 2.21 -18.98 1.13
CA GLY A 413 2.72 -18.21 0.00
C GLY A 413 1.81 -17.03 -0.37
N ARG A 414 0.48 -17.26 -0.40
CA ARG A 414 -0.52 -16.23 -0.66
C ARG A 414 -0.42 -15.07 0.35
N SER A 415 -0.25 -15.36 1.63
CA SER A 415 -0.22 -14.36 2.70
C SER A 415 0.83 -13.28 2.47
N MET A 416 2.05 -13.68 2.08
CA MET A 416 3.15 -12.76 1.85
C MET A 416 2.93 -11.86 0.64
N THR A 417 2.32 -12.35 -0.43
CA THR A 417 2.02 -11.50 -1.59
C THR A 417 1.09 -10.36 -1.21
N VAL A 418 0.06 -10.62 -0.40
CA VAL A 418 -0.89 -9.59 0.06
C VAL A 418 -0.18 -8.52 0.90
N VAL A 419 0.74 -8.93 1.78
CA VAL A 419 1.48 -8.02 2.66
C VAL A 419 2.51 -7.20 1.88
N THR A 420 3.29 -7.84 1.00
CA THR A 420 4.48 -7.22 0.41
C THR A 420 4.22 -6.39 -0.84
N LYS A 421 3.09 -6.57 -1.53
CA LYS A 421 2.80 -5.84 -2.78
C LYS A 421 2.93 -4.31 -2.64
N ASN A 422 2.23 -3.71 -1.70
CA ASN A 422 2.26 -2.26 -1.50
C ASN A 422 3.59 -1.78 -0.87
N ILE A 423 4.21 -2.63 -0.04
CA ILE A 423 5.53 -2.35 0.53
C ILE A 423 6.57 -2.27 -0.59
N THR A 424 6.53 -3.19 -1.55
CA THR A 424 7.43 -3.19 -2.71
C THR A 424 7.31 -1.90 -3.53
N ILE A 425 6.09 -1.41 -3.75
CA ILE A 425 5.86 -0.15 -4.44
C ILE A 425 6.46 1.01 -3.62
N SER A 426 6.20 1.05 -2.32
CA SER A 426 6.63 2.15 -1.45
C SER A 426 8.13 2.19 -1.15
N GLU A 427 8.84 1.05 -1.22
CA GLU A 427 10.31 1.00 -1.07
C GLU A 427 11.07 1.56 -2.28
N ASN A 428 10.40 1.70 -3.43
CA ASN A 428 11.00 2.14 -4.68
C ASN A 428 10.55 3.54 -5.12
N CYS A 429 9.97 4.31 -4.20
CA CYS A 429 9.60 5.71 -4.43
C CYS A 429 9.91 6.58 -3.21
N LYS A 430 10.00 7.89 -3.43
CA LYS A 430 10.18 8.86 -2.34
C LYS A 430 8.94 8.86 -1.43
N SER A 431 9.15 9.07 -0.11
CA SER A 431 8.07 9.05 0.89
C SER A 431 6.89 9.98 0.58
N GLU A 432 7.15 11.12 -0.05
CA GLU A 432 6.12 12.09 -0.46
C GLU A 432 5.24 11.58 -1.61
N LEU A 433 5.78 10.68 -2.45
CA LEU A 433 5.09 10.12 -3.61
C LEU A 433 4.39 8.78 -3.29
N VAL A 434 4.54 8.23 -2.09
CA VAL A 434 3.93 6.94 -1.69
C VAL A 434 2.41 6.91 -1.93
N PRO A 435 1.62 7.95 -1.57
CA PRO A 435 0.18 7.91 -1.84
C PRO A 435 -0.15 7.77 -3.33
N ALA A 436 0.54 8.54 -4.18
CA ALA A 436 0.37 8.48 -5.63
C ALA A 436 0.88 7.15 -6.21
N ALA A 437 2.03 6.64 -5.72
CA ALA A 437 2.60 5.37 -6.16
C ALA A 437 1.67 4.18 -5.86
N VAL A 438 1.06 4.14 -4.69
CA VAL A 438 0.06 3.12 -4.32
C VAL A 438 -1.18 3.24 -5.20
N GLY A 439 -1.66 4.47 -5.44
CA GLY A 439 -2.77 4.73 -6.35
C GLY A 439 -2.50 4.26 -7.78
N LEU A 440 -1.29 4.51 -8.32
CA LEU A 440 -0.86 3.99 -9.63
C LEU A 440 -0.75 2.45 -9.63
N GLY A 441 -0.35 1.85 -8.52
CA GLY A 441 -0.36 0.40 -8.34
C GLY A 441 -1.78 -0.19 -8.42
N MET A 442 -2.75 0.45 -7.79
CA MET A 442 -4.17 0.06 -7.89
C MET A 442 -4.69 0.24 -9.33
N LEU A 443 -4.40 1.38 -9.97
CA LEU A 443 -4.77 1.62 -11.36
C LEU A 443 -4.23 0.53 -12.30
N SER A 444 -2.95 0.15 -12.15
CA SER A 444 -2.36 -0.92 -12.97
C SER A 444 -3.07 -2.25 -12.78
N MET A 445 -3.47 -2.57 -11.56
CA MET A 445 -4.26 -3.75 -11.26
C MET A 445 -5.64 -3.68 -11.93
N GLY A 446 -6.28 -2.50 -11.92
CA GLY A 446 -7.56 -2.26 -12.61
C GLY A 446 -7.48 -2.45 -14.12
N ILE A 447 -6.34 -2.09 -14.73
CA ILE A 447 -6.11 -2.24 -16.18
C ILE A 447 -5.75 -3.69 -16.54
N ILE A 448 -4.91 -4.34 -15.74
CA ILE A 448 -4.30 -5.64 -16.06
C ILE A 448 -5.20 -6.82 -15.67
N ALA A 449 -5.88 -6.75 -14.51
CA ALA A 449 -6.60 -7.90 -13.97
C ALA A 449 -7.82 -8.33 -14.81
N PRO A 450 -8.70 -7.43 -15.35
CA PRO A 450 -9.86 -7.87 -16.11
C PRO A 450 -9.51 -8.61 -17.41
N PRO A 451 -8.65 -8.08 -18.30
CA PRO A 451 -8.32 -8.79 -19.55
C PRO A 451 -7.57 -10.11 -19.28
N LEU A 452 -6.69 -10.17 -18.28
CA LEU A 452 -6.03 -11.41 -17.90
C LEU A 452 -7.01 -12.42 -17.29
N GLY A 453 -7.95 -11.98 -16.46
CA GLY A 453 -8.99 -12.84 -15.90
C GLY A 453 -9.85 -13.46 -16.98
N TYR A 454 -10.27 -12.66 -17.97
CA TYR A 454 -11.00 -13.15 -19.15
C TYR A 454 -10.18 -14.17 -19.95
N PHE A 455 -8.91 -13.88 -20.22
CA PHE A 455 -8.00 -14.75 -20.96
C PHE A 455 -7.78 -16.11 -20.24
N LEU A 456 -7.59 -16.08 -18.92
CA LEU A 456 -7.45 -17.30 -18.11
C LEU A 456 -8.73 -18.13 -18.08
N GLY A 457 -9.89 -17.49 -18.03
CA GLY A 457 -11.19 -18.15 -18.15
C GLY A 457 -11.38 -18.79 -19.53
N TRP A 458 -11.02 -18.07 -20.60
CA TRP A 458 -11.06 -18.58 -21.96
C TRP A 458 -10.15 -19.81 -22.17
N ILE A 459 -8.93 -19.80 -21.59
CA ILE A 459 -8.03 -20.97 -21.63
C ILE A 459 -8.73 -22.19 -21.01
N ARG A 460 -9.35 -22.04 -19.83
CA ARG A 460 -10.09 -23.12 -19.16
C ARG A 460 -11.22 -23.65 -20.05
N ASP A 461 -12.02 -22.78 -20.63
CA ASP A 461 -13.19 -23.15 -21.42
C ASP A 461 -12.79 -23.80 -22.76
N TYR A 462 -11.75 -23.26 -23.40
CA TYR A 462 -11.21 -23.80 -24.66
C TYR A 462 -10.53 -25.18 -24.49
N THR A 463 -9.72 -25.33 -23.43
CA THR A 463 -8.97 -26.57 -23.18
C THR A 463 -9.79 -27.63 -22.43
N GLY A 464 -10.88 -27.25 -21.77
CA GLY A 464 -11.64 -28.11 -20.86
C GLY A 464 -10.82 -28.52 -19.61
N SER A 465 -9.61 -27.97 -19.41
CA SER A 465 -8.65 -28.43 -18.41
C SER A 465 -8.35 -27.36 -17.36
N TYR A 466 -8.58 -27.70 -16.09
CA TYR A 466 -8.17 -26.87 -14.96
C TYR A 466 -6.63 -26.80 -14.81
N ILE A 467 -5.91 -27.88 -15.19
CA ILE A 467 -4.45 -27.95 -15.14
C ILE A 467 -3.85 -26.90 -16.08
N ALA A 468 -4.38 -26.79 -17.32
CA ALA A 468 -3.95 -25.79 -18.29
C ALA A 468 -4.18 -24.34 -17.76
N CYS A 469 -5.33 -24.10 -17.13
CA CYS A 469 -5.63 -22.81 -16.51
C CYS A 469 -4.65 -22.47 -15.37
N ILE A 470 -4.33 -23.42 -14.48
CA ILE A 470 -3.36 -23.26 -13.40
C ILE A 470 -1.95 -23.02 -13.97
N ALA A 471 -1.55 -23.75 -15.03
CA ALA A 471 -0.28 -23.54 -15.71
C ALA A 471 -0.18 -22.13 -16.32
N ALA A 472 -1.25 -21.62 -16.95
CA ALA A 472 -1.30 -20.26 -17.47
C ALA A 472 -1.21 -19.20 -16.36
N GLN A 473 -1.84 -19.44 -15.20
CA GLN A 473 -1.68 -18.56 -14.03
C GLN A 473 -0.24 -18.58 -13.48
N ASN A 474 0.43 -19.74 -13.50
CA ASN A 474 1.85 -19.85 -13.12
C ASN A 474 2.74 -19.14 -14.14
N ALA A 475 2.41 -19.13 -15.44
CA ALA A 475 3.15 -18.39 -16.47
C ALA A 475 3.20 -16.89 -16.18
N LEU A 476 2.15 -16.29 -15.61
CA LEU A 476 2.17 -14.88 -15.18
C LEU A 476 3.24 -14.63 -14.10
N LEU A 477 3.41 -15.56 -13.16
CA LEU A 477 4.45 -15.47 -12.15
C LEU A 477 5.86 -15.73 -12.74
N VAL A 478 5.98 -16.58 -13.75
CA VAL A 478 7.24 -16.78 -14.47
C VAL A 478 7.63 -15.51 -15.22
N ILE A 479 6.70 -14.81 -15.87
CA ILE A 479 6.94 -13.50 -16.49
C ILE A 479 7.50 -12.49 -15.46
N LEU A 480 6.92 -12.43 -14.26
CA LEU A 480 7.46 -11.63 -13.18
C LEU A 480 8.92 -12.02 -12.85
N LEU A 481 9.21 -13.31 -12.71
CA LEU A 481 10.56 -13.78 -12.37
C LEU A 481 11.57 -13.40 -13.46
N VAL A 482 11.21 -13.57 -14.73
CA VAL A 482 12.07 -13.23 -15.88
C VAL A 482 12.37 -11.73 -15.94
N THR A 483 11.41 -10.88 -15.56
CA THR A 483 11.60 -9.43 -15.59
C THR A 483 12.32 -8.88 -14.35
N TRP A 484 12.12 -9.49 -13.16
CA TRP A 484 12.64 -8.96 -11.91
C TRP A 484 13.99 -9.55 -11.49
N LEU A 485 14.23 -10.85 -11.72
CA LEU A 485 15.47 -11.50 -11.30
C LEU A 485 16.73 -10.86 -11.91
N PRO A 486 16.79 -10.57 -13.22
CA PRO A 486 17.98 -9.94 -13.80
C PRO A 486 18.26 -8.57 -13.21
N ASP A 487 17.23 -7.73 -13.03
CA ASP A 487 17.37 -6.39 -12.46
C ASP A 487 17.85 -6.44 -10.99
N MET A 488 17.28 -7.34 -10.20
CA MET A 488 17.66 -7.50 -8.79
C MET A 488 19.08 -8.08 -8.63
N LEU A 489 19.48 -9.03 -9.48
CA LEU A 489 20.84 -9.58 -9.48
C LEU A 489 21.85 -8.52 -9.90
N TYR A 490 21.55 -7.74 -10.93
CA TYR A 490 22.40 -6.63 -11.36
C TYR A 490 22.62 -5.61 -10.23
N LEU A 491 21.54 -5.19 -9.54
CA LEU A 491 21.63 -4.26 -8.41
C LEU A 491 22.44 -4.85 -7.24
N HIS A 492 22.28 -6.14 -6.96
CA HIS A 492 23.01 -6.82 -5.91
C HIS A 492 24.51 -6.88 -6.21
N ILE A 493 24.89 -7.25 -7.44
CA ILE A 493 26.29 -7.31 -7.90
C ILE A 493 26.90 -5.91 -7.85
N LYS A 494 26.19 -4.87 -8.32
CA LYS A 494 26.66 -3.48 -8.30
C LYS A 494 26.92 -3.01 -6.88
N SER A 495 25.97 -3.21 -5.96
CA SER A 495 26.10 -2.83 -4.55
C SER A 495 27.28 -3.54 -3.85
N ASN A 496 27.54 -4.80 -4.18
CA ASN A 496 28.67 -5.55 -3.62
C ASN A 496 30.02 -5.08 -4.19
N LYS A 497 30.06 -4.63 -5.45
CA LYS A 497 31.27 -4.01 -6.03
C LYS A 497 31.58 -2.66 -5.35
N GLU A 498 30.56 -1.83 -5.15
CA GLU A 498 30.72 -0.53 -4.49
C GLU A 498 31.19 -0.69 -3.03
N LYS A 499 30.66 -1.67 -2.29
CA LYS A 499 31.14 -1.99 -0.93
C LYS A 499 32.61 -2.43 -0.90
N LYS A 500 33.04 -3.27 -1.84
CA LYS A 500 34.44 -3.72 -1.94
C LYS A 500 35.40 -2.61 -2.31
N THR A 501 34.96 -1.58 -3.04
CA THR A 501 35.77 -0.40 -3.37
C THR A 501 35.90 0.58 -2.22
N LEU A 502 34.93 0.64 -1.32
CA LEU A 502 34.91 1.52 -0.13
C LEU A 502 35.68 0.93 1.08
N ASP A 503 35.77 -0.39 1.19
CA ASP A 503 36.52 -1.05 2.28
C ASP A 503 38.04 -0.80 2.28
N PRO A 504 38.77 -0.71 1.15
CA PRO A 504 40.19 -0.39 1.15
C PRO A 504 40.47 1.05 1.62
N ILE A 505 39.54 1.99 1.45
CA ILE A 505 39.72 3.38 1.88
C ILE A 505 39.62 3.50 3.41
N LYS A 506 38.82 2.67 4.08
CA LYS A 506 38.72 2.64 5.55
C LYS A 506 39.93 2.02 6.25
N VAL A 507 40.70 1.20 5.57
CA VAL A 507 41.95 0.61 6.10
C VAL A 507 43.08 1.62 6.10
N PHE A 508 43.13 2.51 5.11
CA PHE A 508 44.15 3.57 5.04
C PHE A 508 43.90 4.74 6.00
N THR A 509 42.68 4.89 6.52
CA THR A 509 42.34 5.96 7.51
C THR A 509 42.56 5.51 8.96
N LYS A 510 42.93 4.23 9.21
CA LYS A 510 43.22 3.68 10.54
C LYS A 510 44.73 3.39 10.79
N MET A 511 45.59 3.66 9.82
CA MET A 511 47.05 3.75 9.97
C MET A 511 47.45 5.20 10.08
#